data_f619924fabc28ea04fbc191e6df73eb2
#
_entry.id   f619924fabc28ea04fbc191e6df73eb2
#
_cell.length_a   1.000
_cell.length_b   1.000
_cell.length_c   1.000
_cell.angle_alpha   90.00
_cell.angle_beta   90.00
_cell.angle_gamma   90.00
#
_symmetry.space_group_name_H-M   'P 1'
#
loop_
_entity.id
_entity.type
_entity.pdbx_description
1 polymer ?
#
loop_
_entity_poly.entity_id
_entity_poly.type
_entity_poly.pdbx_seq_one_letter_code
_entity_poly.pdbx_strand_id
1 'polypeptide(L)'
;QFSYARKINRPSFYQILPFVDYTDSLNISRGNPDLIPEFTNSIELNYQKTFKGNNSLLISAYYKQTDNLMTRFQVKEASTMPGKDILVNTYINANSSRAYGLEMTSRNPLTKWLELTTNLNFFNSSINSNNLQVDLNNSLFSLFGKANANIKLPANFTLQLAYDFRSKSILPQNNYSGGSSGGRSSGGSSMGGGNWGGFQQTSAQGYVKPNYGFEFALRKDFLKEKRGSLTLSMNDMFKTKVYGSYSESQYFTQTNSRRRDWQVFRLNFSYRFGKVDATIFKRKNTKSGMDGMQEGMQMQ
;
A
#
# COMPACT_ATOMS: atom_id res chain seq x y z
N GLN A 1 9.50 -19.91 -6.19
CA GLN A 1 10.58 -18.94 -5.94
C GLN A 1 10.67 -18.63 -4.47
N PHE A 2 11.88 -18.69 -3.92
CA PHE A 2 12.21 -18.24 -2.57
C PHE A 2 13.00 -16.94 -2.66
N SER A 3 12.71 -15.97 -1.79
CA SER A 3 13.46 -14.74 -1.70
C SER A 3 13.69 -14.32 -0.24
N TYR A 4 14.87 -13.78 0.02
CA TYR A 4 15.23 -13.15 1.27
C TYR A 4 15.75 -11.74 0.98
N ALA A 5 15.32 -10.77 1.75
CA ALA A 5 15.80 -9.40 1.65
C ALA A 5 16.01 -8.81 3.05
N ARG A 6 17.14 -8.13 3.23
CA ARG A 6 17.41 -7.29 4.40
C ARG A 6 17.47 -5.83 3.98
N LYS A 7 16.66 -5.00 4.60
CA LYS A 7 16.59 -3.56 4.32
C LYS A 7 16.94 -2.77 5.57
N ILE A 8 17.62 -1.65 5.36
CA ILE A 8 17.87 -0.64 6.38
C ILE A 8 16.98 0.57 6.08
N ASN A 9 16.30 1.08 7.09
CA ASN A 9 15.59 2.34 7.06
C ASN A 9 16.24 3.29 8.07
N ARG A 10 16.86 4.35 7.58
CA ARG A 10 17.52 5.35 8.41
C ARG A 10 16.52 6.42 8.84
N PRO A 11 16.64 6.97 10.06
CA PRO A 11 15.86 8.13 10.45
C PRO A 11 16.00 9.26 9.44
N SER A 12 14.90 9.92 9.14
CA SER A 12 14.91 11.11 8.30
C SER A 12 15.44 12.31 9.08
N PHE A 13 15.89 13.34 8.37
CA PHE A 13 16.36 14.59 8.98
C PHE A 13 15.36 15.16 10.01
N TYR A 14 14.08 15.22 9.68
CA TYR A 14 13.04 15.74 10.59
C TYR A 14 12.80 14.86 11.83
N GLN A 15 13.08 13.56 11.74
CA GLN A 15 12.92 12.66 12.88
C GLN A 15 14.04 12.81 13.91
N ILE A 16 15.25 13.20 13.46
CA ILE A 16 16.42 13.38 14.34
C ILE A 16 16.65 14.82 14.75
N LEU A 17 16.03 15.79 14.04
CA LEU A 17 16.27 17.20 14.32
C LEU A 17 15.67 17.59 15.68
N PRO A 18 16.49 18.05 16.66
CA PRO A 18 15.99 18.41 17.99
C PRO A 18 15.26 19.77 18.02
N PHE A 19 14.85 20.25 16.84
CA PHE A 19 14.10 21.49 16.72
C PHE A 19 12.68 21.30 17.25
N VAL A 20 12.23 22.25 18.04
CA VAL A 20 10.90 22.24 18.65
C VAL A 20 9.96 23.08 17.80
N ASP A 21 8.88 22.44 17.33
CA ASP A 21 7.77 23.13 16.66
C ASP A 21 6.75 23.56 17.71
N TYR A 22 6.59 24.86 17.86
CA TYR A 22 5.67 25.52 18.81
C TYR A 22 4.37 26.02 18.14
N THR A 23 4.04 25.53 16.95
CA THR A 23 2.82 25.93 16.25
C THR A 23 1.57 25.72 17.12
N ASP A 24 1.56 24.66 17.92
CA ASP A 24 0.60 24.44 19.01
C ASP A 24 1.35 24.41 20.34
N SER A 25 1.17 25.42 21.19
CA SER A 25 1.89 25.58 22.44
C SER A 25 1.62 24.52 23.50
N LEU A 26 0.54 23.74 23.35
CA LEU A 26 0.17 22.65 24.25
C LEU A 26 0.49 21.26 23.69
N ASN A 27 0.78 21.18 22.39
CA ASN A 27 1.02 19.93 21.66
C ASN A 27 2.20 20.11 20.71
N ILE A 28 3.38 20.19 21.25
CA ILE A 28 4.60 20.45 20.51
C ILE A 28 5.18 19.19 19.86
N SER A 29 5.98 19.39 18.82
CA SER A 29 6.68 18.29 18.14
C SER A 29 8.18 18.52 18.16
N ARG A 30 8.94 17.46 18.44
CA ARG A 30 10.40 17.48 18.52
C ARG A 30 10.98 16.18 17.98
N GLY A 31 12.00 16.26 17.12
CA GLY A 31 12.75 15.08 16.70
C GLY A 31 13.59 14.51 17.85
N ASN A 32 14.12 13.30 17.64
CA ASN A 32 14.98 12.61 18.60
C ASN A 32 16.31 12.27 17.92
N PRO A 33 17.43 12.90 18.31
CA PRO A 33 18.75 12.64 17.74
C PRO A 33 19.30 11.24 18.09
N ASP A 34 18.76 10.57 19.12
CA ASP A 34 19.21 9.25 19.55
C ASP A 34 18.58 8.09 18.76
N LEU A 35 17.80 8.40 17.73
CA LEU A 35 17.20 7.38 16.87
C LEU A 35 18.26 6.58 16.12
N ILE A 36 18.16 5.27 16.24
CA ILE A 36 18.95 4.31 15.49
C ILE A 36 18.17 3.77 14.27
N PRO A 37 18.87 3.32 13.22
CA PRO A 37 18.22 2.75 12.03
C PRO A 37 17.40 1.49 12.34
N GLU A 38 16.29 1.33 11.64
CA GLU A 38 15.52 0.08 11.59
C GLU A 38 16.16 -0.91 10.64
N PHE A 39 16.12 -2.17 10.99
CA PHE A 39 16.49 -3.27 10.10
C PHE A 39 15.29 -4.17 9.87
N THR A 40 14.94 -4.36 8.60
CA THR A 40 13.84 -5.24 8.21
C THR A 40 14.39 -6.46 7.48
N ASN A 41 14.11 -7.64 8.02
CA ASN A 41 14.33 -8.92 7.36
C ASN A 41 13.00 -9.39 6.77
N SER A 42 12.99 -9.77 5.50
CA SER A 42 11.80 -10.25 4.78
C SER A 42 12.12 -11.57 4.09
N ILE A 43 11.30 -12.57 4.35
CA ILE A 43 11.34 -13.89 3.72
C ILE A 43 10.04 -14.08 2.96
N GLU A 44 10.14 -14.53 1.71
CA GLU A 44 8.97 -14.75 0.84
C GLU A 44 9.12 -16.06 0.08
N LEU A 45 8.05 -16.84 0.05
CA LEU A 45 7.91 -18.04 -0.76
C LEU A 45 6.75 -17.87 -1.73
N ASN A 46 7.06 -17.83 -3.02
CA ASN A 46 6.10 -17.60 -4.09
C ASN A 46 5.91 -18.87 -4.92
N TYR A 47 4.65 -19.26 -5.08
CA TYR A 47 4.23 -20.33 -5.97
C TYR A 47 3.30 -19.78 -7.04
N GLN A 48 3.66 -19.93 -8.31
CA GLN A 48 2.85 -19.52 -9.44
C GLN A 48 2.55 -20.70 -10.35
N LYS A 49 1.30 -20.84 -10.73
CA LYS A 49 0.87 -21.85 -11.69
C LYS A 49 -0.14 -21.26 -12.68
N THR A 50 0.10 -21.55 -13.94
CA THR A 50 -0.88 -21.28 -15.01
C THR A 50 -1.49 -22.60 -15.45
N PHE A 51 -2.80 -22.66 -15.44
CA PHE A 51 -3.60 -23.81 -15.81
C PHE A 51 -4.11 -23.70 -17.26
N LYS A 52 -4.70 -24.77 -17.77
CA LYS A 52 -5.40 -24.74 -19.07
C LYS A 52 -6.47 -23.65 -19.07
N GLY A 53 -6.68 -22.99 -20.22
CA GLY A 53 -7.67 -21.90 -20.35
C GLY A 53 -7.21 -20.56 -19.77
N ASN A 54 -5.89 -20.32 -19.61
CA ASN A 54 -5.32 -19.06 -19.10
C ASN A 54 -5.72 -18.72 -17.65
N ASN A 55 -6.17 -19.71 -16.88
CA ASN A 55 -6.35 -19.54 -15.44
C ASN A 55 -4.97 -19.46 -14.79
N SER A 56 -4.75 -18.50 -13.92
CA SER A 56 -3.50 -18.36 -13.19
C SER A 56 -3.75 -18.19 -11.70
N LEU A 57 -2.88 -18.81 -10.92
CA LEU A 57 -2.88 -18.73 -9.46
C LEU A 57 -1.47 -18.39 -9.00
N LEU A 58 -1.36 -17.36 -8.20
CA LEU A 58 -0.16 -16.97 -7.47
C LEU A 58 -0.48 -17.05 -5.98
N ILE A 59 0.34 -17.78 -5.24
CA ILE A 59 0.29 -17.85 -3.77
C ILE A 59 1.63 -17.40 -3.25
N SER A 60 1.62 -16.46 -2.30
CA SER A 60 2.81 -15.92 -1.67
C SER A 60 2.67 -16.02 -0.16
N ALA A 61 3.54 -16.80 0.48
CA ALA A 61 3.67 -16.79 1.94
C ALA A 61 4.83 -15.87 2.30
N TYR A 62 4.66 -15.03 3.30
CA TYR A 62 5.68 -14.08 3.70
C TYR A 62 5.81 -13.95 5.21
N TYR A 63 7.02 -13.66 5.65
CA TYR A 63 7.37 -13.28 7.01
C TYR A 63 8.27 -12.06 6.97
N LYS A 64 7.95 -11.04 7.75
CA LYS A 64 8.69 -9.80 7.85
C LYS A 64 8.90 -9.45 9.31
N GLN A 65 10.14 -9.19 9.69
CA GLN A 65 10.51 -8.70 11.02
C GLN A 65 11.30 -7.41 10.87
N THR A 66 10.89 -6.39 11.63
CA THR A 66 11.60 -5.13 11.72
C THR A 66 12.08 -4.95 13.16
N ASP A 67 13.37 -4.81 13.31
CA ASP A 67 14.04 -4.54 14.60
C ASP A 67 14.31 -3.04 14.72
N ASN A 68 14.32 -2.52 15.96
CA ASN A 68 14.47 -1.10 16.28
C ASN A 68 13.40 -0.23 15.58
N LEU A 69 12.15 -0.67 15.58
CA LEU A 69 11.04 0.02 14.91
C LEU A 69 10.95 1.48 15.38
N MET A 70 11.14 2.42 14.47
CA MET A 70 10.93 3.84 14.77
C MET A 70 9.42 4.12 14.83
N THR A 71 8.97 4.59 15.97
CA THR A 71 7.55 4.92 16.18
C THR A 71 7.40 6.30 16.79
N ARG A 72 6.26 6.94 16.53
CA ARG A 72 5.89 8.17 17.22
C ARG A 72 5.51 7.84 18.65
N PHE A 73 5.93 8.71 19.55
CA PHE A 73 5.66 8.60 20.96
C PHE A 73 5.29 9.95 21.53
N GLN A 74 4.46 9.96 22.55
CA GLN A 74 4.05 11.18 23.22
C GLN A 74 4.48 11.15 24.67
N VAL A 75 5.19 12.20 25.07
CA VAL A 75 5.67 12.40 26.44
C VAL A 75 4.96 13.61 27.03
N LYS A 76 4.62 13.52 28.29
CA LYS A 76 4.12 14.64 29.06
C LYS A 76 5.30 15.31 29.74
N GLU A 77 5.53 16.59 29.46
CA GLU A 77 6.59 17.41 30.08
C GLU A 77 5.97 18.60 30.79
N ALA A 78 6.64 19.09 31.82
CA ALA A 78 6.23 20.30 32.52
C ALA A 78 6.39 21.51 31.57
N SER A 79 5.35 22.33 31.48
CA SER A 79 5.41 23.57 30.73
C SER A 79 6.25 24.63 31.48
N THR A 80 6.78 25.60 30.73
CA THR A 80 7.32 26.84 31.32
C THR A 80 6.23 27.66 32.01
N MET A 81 4.95 27.38 31.73
CA MET A 81 3.82 28.02 32.42
C MET A 81 3.48 27.23 33.68
N PRO A 82 3.50 27.86 34.88
CA PRO A 82 3.19 27.19 36.14
C PRO A 82 1.82 26.49 36.09
N GLY A 83 1.80 25.20 36.52
CA GLY A 83 0.57 24.42 36.62
C GLY A 83 -0.01 23.87 35.30
N LYS A 84 0.72 23.98 34.19
CA LYS A 84 0.34 23.39 32.92
C LYS A 84 1.36 22.36 32.45
N ASP A 85 0.88 21.26 31.94
CA ASP A 85 1.69 20.26 31.26
C ASP A 85 1.54 20.40 29.77
N ILE A 86 2.59 20.10 29.03
CA ILE A 86 2.61 20.06 27.58
C ILE A 86 2.77 18.63 27.09
N LEU A 87 2.18 18.32 25.96
CA LEU A 87 2.36 17.05 25.28
C LEU A 87 3.42 17.22 24.17
N VAL A 88 4.52 16.50 24.31
CA VAL A 88 5.61 16.50 23.34
C VAL A 88 5.52 15.25 22.46
N ASN A 89 5.26 15.46 21.19
CA ASN A 89 5.32 14.38 20.20
C ASN A 89 6.76 14.22 19.74
N THR A 90 7.30 13.03 19.87
CA THR A 90 8.66 12.69 19.48
C THR A 90 8.70 11.32 18.79
N TYR A 91 9.91 10.83 18.53
CA TYR A 91 10.15 9.52 17.96
C TYR A 91 11.02 8.70 18.89
N ILE A 92 10.76 7.40 18.93
CA ILE A 92 11.56 6.44 19.71
C ILE A 92 11.72 5.16 18.90
N ASN A 93 12.72 4.35 19.25
CA ASN A 93 12.83 3.00 18.73
C ASN A 93 12.09 2.03 19.66
N ALA A 94 11.00 1.45 19.18
CA ALA A 94 10.37 0.28 19.81
C ALA A 94 11.22 -0.96 19.54
N ASN A 95 11.01 -2.04 20.30
CA ASN A 95 11.82 -3.24 20.18
C ASN A 95 11.73 -3.86 18.78
N SER A 96 10.53 -4.29 18.37
CA SER A 96 10.34 -4.89 17.04
C SER A 96 8.89 -4.85 16.58
N SER A 97 8.72 -5.05 15.27
CA SER A 97 7.42 -5.44 14.70
C SER A 97 7.57 -6.69 13.85
N ARG A 98 6.50 -7.48 13.81
CA ARG A 98 6.42 -8.69 12.97
C ARG A 98 5.16 -8.67 12.15
N ALA A 99 5.27 -9.13 10.91
CA ALA A 99 4.12 -9.35 10.04
C ALA A 99 4.33 -10.64 9.26
N TYR A 100 3.34 -11.49 9.24
CA TYR A 100 3.36 -12.71 8.43
C TYR A 100 1.98 -12.99 7.86
N GLY A 101 1.96 -13.58 6.67
CA GLY A 101 0.69 -13.78 6.00
C GLY A 101 0.79 -14.62 4.75
N LEU A 102 -0.38 -14.79 4.15
CA LEU A 102 -0.60 -15.51 2.91
C LEU A 102 -1.37 -14.60 1.95
N GLU A 103 -0.77 -14.34 0.80
CA GLU A 103 -1.42 -13.61 -0.30
C GLU A 103 -1.75 -14.58 -1.43
N MET A 104 -2.97 -14.48 -1.95
CA MET A 104 -3.46 -15.28 -3.07
C MET A 104 -3.99 -14.36 -4.15
N THR A 105 -3.42 -14.44 -5.34
CA THR A 105 -3.92 -13.76 -6.53
C THR A 105 -4.36 -14.81 -7.55
N SER A 106 -5.61 -14.72 -7.98
CA SER A 106 -6.14 -15.63 -8.99
C SER A 106 -6.79 -14.85 -10.12
N ARG A 107 -6.50 -15.25 -11.35
CA ARG A 107 -7.14 -14.73 -12.56
C ARG A 107 -7.76 -15.89 -13.30
N ASN A 108 -9.08 -15.83 -13.47
CA ASN A 108 -9.89 -16.91 -14.01
C ASN A 108 -10.80 -16.39 -15.13
N PRO A 109 -10.47 -16.62 -16.41
CA PRO A 109 -11.43 -16.49 -17.47
C PRO A 109 -12.45 -17.64 -17.39
N LEU A 110 -13.53 -17.41 -16.62
CA LEU A 110 -14.56 -18.42 -16.35
C LEU A 110 -15.34 -18.80 -17.61
N THR A 111 -15.55 -17.83 -18.48
CA THR A 111 -16.19 -18.00 -19.77
C THR A 111 -15.54 -17.08 -20.82
N LYS A 112 -15.95 -17.17 -22.08
CA LYS A 112 -15.48 -16.26 -23.14
C LYS A 112 -15.88 -14.80 -22.89
N TRP A 113 -16.91 -14.57 -22.09
CA TRP A 113 -17.45 -13.24 -21.78
C TRP A 113 -17.21 -12.79 -20.33
N LEU A 114 -16.81 -13.68 -19.41
CA LEU A 114 -16.59 -13.36 -17.99
C LEU A 114 -15.17 -13.74 -17.57
N GLU A 115 -14.42 -12.75 -17.09
CA GLU A 115 -13.12 -12.90 -16.44
C GLU A 115 -13.22 -12.38 -15.01
N LEU A 116 -12.83 -13.21 -14.04
CA LEU A 116 -12.78 -12.86 -12.62
C LEU A 116 -11.32 -12.83 -12.15
N THR A 117 -10.91 -11.71 -11.56
CA THR A 117 -9.62 -11.58 -10.88
C THR A 117 -9.89 -11.35 -9.40
N THR A 118 -9.28 -12.17 -8.54
CA THR A 118 -9.38 -12.06 -7.09
C THR A 118 -7.99 -11.89 -6.47
N ASN A 119 -7.91 -11.06 -5.43
CA ASN A 119 -6.74 -10.94 -4.59
C ASN A 119 -7.21 -11.02 -3.14
N LEU A 120 -6.61 -11.91 -2.36
CA LEU A 120 -6.90 -12.12 -0.94
C LEU A 120 -5.59 -12.09 -0.18
N ASN A 121 -5.53 -11.36 0.91
CA ASN A 121 -4.37 -11.31 1.80
C ASN A 121 -4.83 -11.51 3.24
N PHE A 122 -4.35 -12.58 3.86
CA PHE A 122 -4.57 -12.94 5.25
C PHE A 122 -3.27 -12.71 5.99
N PHE A 123 -3.26 -11.85 6.98
CA PHE A 123 -2.03 -11.56 7.69
C PHE A 123 -2.24 -11.24 9.16
N ASN A 124 -1.24 -11.54 9.94
CA ASN A 124 -1.11 -11.07 11.31
C ASN A 124 -0.02 -10.01 11.38
N SER A 125 -0.28 -8.93 12.11
CA SER A 125 0.71 -7.90 12.42
C SER A 125 0.83 -7.76 13.92
N SER A 126 2.04 -7.64 14.43
CA SER A 126 2.30 -7.40 15.85
C SER A 126 3.41 -6.37 16.05
N ILE A 127 3.28 -5.57 17.10
CA ILE A 127 4.29 -4.64 17.58
C ILE A 127 4.66 -5.06 18.99
N ASN A 128 5.95 -5.10 19.26
CA ASN A 128 6.52 -5.38 20.57
C ASN A 128 7.29 -4.14 21.05
N SER A 129 6.94 -3.65 22.23
CA SER A 129 7.51 -2.47 22.86
C SER A 129 8.02 -2.74 24.28
N ASN A 130 8.42 -3.97 24.57
CA ASN A 130 8.88 -4.37 25.92
C ASN A 130 10.10 -3.58 26.44
N ASN A 131 10.78 -2.85 25.55
CA ASN A 131 11.87 -1.96 25.92
C ASN A 131 11.39 -0.57 26.43
N LEU A 132 10.10 -0.32 26.36
CA LEU A 132 9.49 0.95 26.79
C LEU A 132 8.73 0.75 28.09
N GLN A 133 8.66 1.82 28.89
CA GLN A 133 7.87 1.83 30.13
C GLN A 133 6.35 1.81 29.88
N VAL A 134 5.94 2.07 28.65
CA VAL A 134 4.54 2.09 28.22
C VAL A 134 4.28 0.88 27.35
N ASP A 135 3.25 0.12 27.67
CA ASP A 135 2.82 -1.03 26.89
C ASP A 135 2.17 -0.58 25.59
N LEU A 136 2.94 -0.64 24.51
CA LEU A 136 2.48 -0.42 23.12
C LEU A 136 2.30 -1.75 22.37
N ASN A 137 2.32 -2.89 23.07
CA ASN A 137 2.15 -4.19 22.46
C ASN A 137 0.78 -4.27 21.81
N ASN A 138 0.75 -4.65 20.56
CA ASN A 138 -0.47 -4.81 19.80
C ASN A 138 -0.30 -5.95 18.78
N SER A 139 -1.29 -6.82 18.69
CA SER A 139 -1.32 -7.90 17.71
C SER A 139 -2.71 -8.02 17.12
N LEU A 140 -2.79 -8.08 15.81
CA LEU A 140 -4.07 -8.14 15.11
C LEU A 140 -3.99 -8.97 13.84
N PHE A 141 -4.93 -9.90 13.71
CA PHE A 141 -5.18 -10.59 12.46
C PHE A 141 -6.04 -9.73 11.54
N SER A 142 -5.65 -9.65 10.28
CA SER A 142 -6.29 -8.80 9.28
C SER A 142 -6.52 -9.55 7.97
N LEU A 143 -7.59 -9.16 7.29
CA LEU A 143 -7.97 -9.66 5.97
C LEU A 143 -8.15 -8.49 5.01
N PHE A 144 -7.54 -8.58 3.87
CA PHE A 144 -7.81 -7.73 2.72
C PHE A 144 -8.28 -8.58 1.55
N GLY A 145 -9.36 -8.17 0.89
CA GLY A 145 -9.91 -8.84 -0.27
C GLY A 145 -10.26 -7.86 -1.38
N LYS A 146 -9.94 -8.23 -2.62
CA LYS A 146 -10.36 -7.51 -3.82
C LYS A 146 -10.83 -8.48 -4.88
N ALA A 147 -11.96 -8.21 -5.49
CA ALA A 147 -12.51 -8.97 -6.61
C ALA A 147 -12.86 -8.01 -7.76
N ASN A 148 -12.43 -8.35 -8.97
CA ASN A 148 -12.77 -7.62 -10.19
C ASN A 148 -13.38 -8.58 -11.19
N ALA A 149 -14.58 -8.30 -11.65
CA ALA A 149 -15.26 -9.03 -12.70
C ALA A 149 -15.30 -8.17 -13.97
N ASN A 150 -14.75 -8.69 -15.06
CA ASN A 150 -14.83 -8.11 -16.40
C ASN A 150 -15.81 -8.91 -17.24
N ILE A 151 -16.91 -8.28 -17.63
CA ILE A 151 -18.02 -8.89 -18.35
C ILE A 151 -18.10 -8.27 -19.74
N LYS A 152 -17.79 -9.07 -20.76
CA LYS A 152 -17.92 -8.66 -22.17
C LYS A 152 -19.38 -8.84 -22.60
N LEU A 153 -20.02 -7.76 -22.93
CA LEU A 153 -21.41 -7.72 -23.38
C LEU A 153 -21.48 -7.59 -24.92
N PRO A 154 -22.62 -7.91 -25.53
CA PRO A 154 -22.84 -7.68 -26.96
C PRO A 154 -22.58 -6.22 -27.37
N ALA A 155 -22.44 -5.99 -28.67
CA ALA A 155 -22.21 -4.66 -29.25
C ALA A 155 -20.99 -3.92 -28.72
N ASN A 156 -19.88 -4.63 -28.35
CA ASN A 156 -18.63 -4.08 -27.83
C ASN A 156 -18.77 -3.29 -26.52
N PHE A 157 -19.74 -3.64 -25.68
CA PHE A 157 -19.77 -3.18 -24.30
C PHE A 157 -18.91 -4.06 -23.41
N THR A 158 -18.28 -3.46 -22.40
CA THR A 158 -17.58 -4.16 -21.32
C THR A 158 -18.04 -3.55 -20.00
N LEU A 159 -18.63 -4.38 -19.14
CA LEU A 159 -18.97 -4.02 -17.77
C LEU A 159 -17.87 -4.53 -16.84
N GLN A 160 -17.34 -3.64 -16.02
CA GLN A 160 -16.39 -3.96 -14.97
C GLN A 160 -17.03 -3.69 -13.62
N LEU A 161 -17.02 -4.70 -12.76
CA LEU A 161 -17.46 -4.60 -11.37
C LEU A 161 -16.25 -4.86 -10.49
N ALA A 162 -16.03 -3.99 -9.52
CA ALA A 162 -14.98 -4.15 -8.53
C ALA A 162 -15.55 -4.08 -7.11
N TYR A 163 -15.08 -4.98 -6.28
CA TYR A 163 -15.38 -5.02 -4.85
C TYR A 163 -14.07 -5.07 -4.08
N ASP A 164 -13.92 -4.22 -3.08
CA ASP A 164 -12.82 -4.27 -2.12
C ASP A 164 -13.36 -4.33 -0.70
N PHE A 165 -12.68 -5.15 0.11
CA PHE A 165 -12.96 -5.33 1.53
C PHE A 165 -11.65 -5.29 2.30
N ARG A 166 -11.67 -4.61 3.45
CA ARG A 166 -10.60 -4.59 4.42
C ARG A 166 -11.17 -4.75 5.81
N SER A 167 -10.67 -5.71 6.56
CA SER A 167 -10.98 -5.86 7.97
C SER A 167 -10.23 -4.81 8.82
N LYS A 168 -10.45 -4.84 10.10
CA LYS A 168 -9.64 -4.11 11.08
C LYS A 168 -8.16 -4.46 10.92
N SER A 169 -7.26 -3.47 10.97
CA SER A 169 -5.81 -3.67 10.86
C SER A 169 -5.06 -2.68 11.74
N ILE A 170 -3.86 -3.04 12.19
CA ILE A 170 -3.00 -2.15 12.99
C ILE A 170 -2.71 -0.86 12.20
N LEU A 171 -2.70 0.28 12.88
CA LEU A 171 -2.26 1.54 12.30
C LEU A 171 -0.76 1.45 11.93
N PRO A 172 -0.39 1.78 10.68
CA PRO A 172 1.01 1.82 10.29
C PRO A 172 1.74 2.91 11.07
N GLN A 173 2.82 2.54 11.73
CA GLN A 173 3.60 3.45 12.58
C GLN A 173 4.52 4.38 11.77
N ASN A 174 4.93 3.96 10.57
CA ASN A 174 5.90 4.68 9.74
C ASN A 174 5.41 4.78 8.30
N ASN A 175 4.64 5.80 8.00
CA ASN A 175 4.48 6.27 6.63
C ASN A 175 5.08 7.66 6.50
N TYR A 176 6.42 7.75 6.61
CA TYR A 176 7.12 8.91 6.08
C TYR A 176 7.16 8.79 4.56
N SER A 177 6.07 9.11 3.92
CA SER A 177 6.05 9.48 2.52
C SER A 177 6.49 10.95 2.44
N GLY A 178 7.75 11.18 2.75
CA GLY A 178 8.42 12.42 2.40
C GLY A 178 8.61 12.45 0.91
N GLY A 179 7.82 13.23 0.21
CA GLY A 179 7.96 13.44 -1.21
C GLY A 179 6.62 13.43 -1.92
N SER A 180 5.97 14.56 -1.94
CA SER A 180 5.05 14.95 -2.99
C SER A 180 5.84 15.04 -4.31
N SER A 181 6.19 13.92 -4.91
CA SER A 181 6.57 13.87 -6.30
C SER A 181 5.54 13.03 -7.04
N GLY A 182 4.77 13.70 -7.89
CA GLY A 182 3.82 13.09 -8.81
C GLY A 182 4.52 12.18 -9.83
N GLY A 183 5.10 11.10 -9.37
CA GLY A 183 5.67 10.03 -10.19
C GLY A 183 4.61 8.95 -10.37
N ARG A 184 4.15 8.75 -11.60
CA ARG A 184 3.44 7.55 -12.03
C ARG A 184 4.33 6.36 -11.71
N SER A 185 4.09 5.64 -10.61
CA SER A 185 4.75 4.38 -10.38
C SER A 185 4.09 3.34 -11.28
N SER A 186 4.80 2.99 -12.34
CA SER A 186 4.52 1.80 -13.14
C SER A 186 4.72 0.56 -12.25
N GLY A 187 3.66 -0.22 -12.14
CA GLY A 187 3.60 -1.64 -11.87
C GLY A 187 4.78 -2.32 -11.15
N GLY A 188 4.86 -2.16 -9.86
CA GLY A 188 5.55 -3.07 -8.98
C GLY A 188 4.62 -3.42 -7.84
N SER A 189 4.29 -4.68 -7.69
CA SER A 189 3.52 -5.21 -6.58
C SER A 189 4.28 -4.94 -5.28
N SER A 190 4.05 -3.80 -4.65
CA SER A 190 4.50 -3.61 -3.29
C SER A 190 3.52 -4.34 -2.37
N MET A 191 3.93 -5.50 -1.93
CA MET A 191 3.26 -6.29 -0.92
C MET A 191 2.89 -5.43 0.28
N GLY A 192 1.62 -5.42 0.62
CA GLY A 192 1.10 -4.88 1.88
C GLY A 192 1.12 -3.37 2.07
N GLY A 193 1.73 -2.62 1.16
CA GLY A 193 1.76 -1.16 1.18
C GLY A 193 0.65 -0.52 0.36
N GLY A 194 -0.60 -0.92 0.53
CA GLY A 194 -1.72 -0.15 -0.01
C GLY A 194 -1.60 1.28 0.48
N ASN A 195 -1.69 2.24 -0.45
CA ASN A 195 -1.75 3.67 -0.14
C ASN A 195 -2.79 3.89 0.96
N TRP A 196 -2.32 3.97 2.20
CA TRP A 196 -3.12 4.17 3.41
C TRP A 196 -3.65 5.60 3.39
N GLY A 197 -4.49 5.88 2.41
CA GLY A 197 -5.08 7.16 2.06
C GLY A 197 -5.18 8.18 3.17
N GLY A 198 -4.07 8.89 3.47
CA GLY A 198 -4.10 10.12 4.22
C GLY A 198 -4.58 10.03 5.68
N PHE A 199 -4.36 8.90 6.38
CA PHE A 199 -4.52 8.89 7.84
C PHE A 199 -3.46 9.80 8.45
N GLN A 200 -3.90 10.71 9.30
CA GLN A 200 -2.96 11.46 10.13
C GLN A 200 -2.18 10.47 10.99
N GLN A 201 -0.88 10.61 10.97
CA GLN A 201 -0.02 9.85 11.87
C GLN A 201 -0.35 10.29 13.30
N THR A 202 -0.75 9.34 14.10
CA THR A 202 -0.97 9.56 15.54
C THR A 202 0.24 9.10 16.32
N SER A 203 0.52 9.74 17.43
CA SER A 203 1.51 9.30 18.42
C SER A 203 0.98 8.18 19.34
N ALA A 204 -0.21 7.66 19.02
CA ALA A 204 -0.94 6.67 19.80
C ALA A 204 -1.09 5.36 19.05
N GLN A 205 -1.15 4.26 19.77
CA GLN A 205 -1.45 2.96 19.21
C GLN A 205 -2.92 2.86 18.81
N GLY A 206 -3.20 2.03 17.80
CA GLY A 206 -4.58 1.91 17.37
C GLY A 206 -4.77 1.02 16.15
N TYR A 207 -5.92 1.17 15.54
CA TYR A 207 -6.29 0.38 14.37
C TYR A 207 -7.04 1.20 13.33
N VAL A 208 -6.93 0.75 12.10
CA VAL A 208 -7.78 1.21 10.99
C VAL A 208 -9.10 0.44 11.06
N LYS A 209 -10.21 1.17 10.98
CA LYS A 209 -11.55 0.57 10.98
C LYS A 209 -11.79 -0.22 9.68
N PRO A 210 -12.63 -1.27 9.73
CA PRO A 210 -13.00 -1.99 8.52
C PRO A 210 -13.66 -1.07 7.50
N ASN A 211 -13.42 -1.34 6.23
CA ASN A 211 -14.14 -0.69 5.14
C ASN A 211 -14.34 -1.63 3.96
N TYR A 212 -15.33 -1.31 3.14
CA TYR A 212 -15.61 -2.03 1.90
C TYR A 212 -16.25 -1.08 0.90
N GLY A 213 -16.10 -1.41 -0.38
CA GLY A 213 -16.64 -0.58 -1.44
C GLY A 213 -16.95 -1.35 -2.71
N PHE A 214 -17.92 -0.84 -3.46
CA PHE A 214 -18.28 -1.31 -4.77
C PHE A 214 -18.07 -0.21 -5.80
N GLU A 215 -17.42 -0.57 -6.89
CA GLU A 215 -17.17 0.31 -8.01
C GLU A 215 -17.67 -0.37 -9.29
N PHE A 216 -18.19 0.41 -10.23
CA PHE A 216 -18.51 -0.11 -11.53
C PHE A 216 -17.99 0.79 -12.65
N ALA A 217 -17.72 0.20 -13.81
CA ALA A 217 -17.46 0.93 -15.03
C ALA A 217 -18.09 0.24 -16.22
N LEU A 218 -18.78 1.01 -17.05
CA LEU A 218 -19.34 0.55 -18.31
C LEU A 218 -18.59 1.24 -19.44
N ARG A 219 -17.92 0.43 -20.26
CA ARG A 219 -17.17 0.88 -21.41
C ARG A 219 -17.86 0.46 -22.69
N LYS A 220 -17.99 1.37 -23.64
CA LYS A 220 -18.41 1.13 -25.03
C LYS A 220 -17.23 1.42 -25.96
N ASP A 221 -16.79 0.41 -26.70
CA ASP A 221 -15.87 0.59 -27.81
C ASP A 221 -16.62 0.81 -29.10
N PHE A 222 -16.22 1.78 -29.90
CA PHE A 222 -16.82 2.14 -31.16
C PHE A 222 -15.76 2.53 -32.21
N LEU A 223 -16.16 2.75 -33.45
CA LEU A 223 -15.34 2.93 -34.64
C LEU A 223 -14.58 1.67 -35.08
N LYS A 224 -14.05 1.72 -36.30
CA LYS A 224 -13.22 0.63 -36.83
C LYS A 224 -12.01 0.40 -35.93
N GLU A 225 -11.65 -0.86 -35.73
CA GLU A 225 -10.52 -1.28 -34.86
C GLU A 225 -10.65 -0.80 -33.40
N LYS A 226 -11.85 -0.50 -32.93
CA LYS A 226 -12.11 -0.01 -31.56
C LYS A 226 -11.28 1.24 -31.21
N ARG A 227 -11.12 2.15 -32.17
CA ARG A 227 -10.31 3.37 -31.98
C ARG A 227 -10.94 4.36 -31.03
N GLY A 228 -12.26 4.38 -30.91
CA GLY A 228 -13.00 5.21 -29.96
C GLY A 228 -13.46 4.38 -28.76
N SER A 229 -13.41 4.92 -27.59
CA SER A 229 -14.05 4.34 -26.41
C SER A 229 -14.65 5.42 -25.52
N LEU A 230 -15.82 5.11 -24.97
CA LEU A 230 -16.52 5.90 -23.96
C LEU A 230 -16.68 5.03 -22.73
N THR A 231 -16.22 5.55 -21.57
CA THR A 231 -16.31 4.82 -20.30
C THR A 231 -17.04 5.69 -19.29
N LEU A 232 -18.16 5.18 -18.79
CA LEU A 232 -18.86 5.71 -17.63
C LEU A 232 -18.44 4.90 -16.42
N SER A 233 -17.94 5.54 -15.38
CA SER A 233 -17.56 4.87 -14.14
C SER A 233 -18.15 5.58 -12.92
N MET A 234 -18.40 4.80 -11.88
CA MET A 234 -18.91 5.28 -10.60
C MET A 234 -18.16 4.60 -9.46
N ASN A 235 -17.62 5.41 -8.57
CA ASN A 235 -16.95 4.93 -7.36
C ASN A 235 -17.95 4.88 -6.21
N ASP A 236 -17.73 3.93 -5.29
CA ASP A 236 -18.50 3.77 -4.05
C ASP A 236 -20.02 3.86 -4.25
N MET A 237 -20.53 2.96 -5.10
CA MET A 237 -21.91 2.91 -5.55
C MET A 237 -22.93 2.94 -4.37
N PHE A 238 -22.60 2.31 -3.25
CA PHE A 238 -23.48 2.16 -2.10
C PHE A 238 -23.15 3.12 -0.93
N LYS A 239 -22.20 4.05 -1.09
CA LYS A 239 -21.77 4.99 -0.02
C LYS A 239 -21.20 4.29 1.23
N THR A 240 -20.58 3.14 1.04
CA THR A 240 -20.07 2.28 2.11
C THR A 240 -18.60 2.53 2.47
N LYS A 241 -17.85 3.20 1.59
CA LYS A 241 -16.42 3.39 1.71
C LYS A 241 -16.08 4.53 2.68
N VAL A 242 -15.97 4.20 3.95
CA VAL A 242 -15.59 5.12 5.02
C VAL A 242 -14.21 4.76 5.54
N TYR A 243 -13.26 5.68 5.44
CA TYR A 243 -11.93 5.50 5.99
C TYR A 243 -11.92 5.98 7.44
N GLY A 244 -11.68 5.11 8.37
CA GLY A 244 -11.67 5.43 9.79
C GLY A 244 -10.45 4.87 10.49
N SER A 245 -10.03 5.55 11.55
CA SER A 245 -9.03 5.06 12.49
C SER A 245 -9.45 5.34 13.91
N TYR A 246 -8.98 4.49 14.79
CA TYR A 246 -9.08 4.65 16.23
C TYR A 246 -7.67 4.59 16.79
N SER A 247 -7.32 5.49 17.66
CA SER A 247 -6.05 5.50 18.36
C SER A 247 -6.25 5.91 19.81
N GLU A 248 -5.45 5.31 20.67
CA GLU A 248 -5.52 5.49 22.12
C GLU A 248 -4.12 5.64 22.67
N SER A 249 -3.94 6.61 23.54
CA SER A 249 -2.75 6.83 24.35
C SER A 249 -3.16 6.99 25.82
N GLN A 250 -2.19 7.15 26.71
CA GLN A 250 -2.47 7.46 28.13
C GLN A 250 -3.18 8.81 28.33
N TYR A 251 -3.12 9.70 27.33
CA TYR A 251 -3.55 11.09 27.45
C TYR A 251 -4.82 11.40 26.65
N PHE A 252 -5.10 10.62 25.61
CA PHE A 252 -6.26 10.87 24.76
C PHE A 252 -6.71 9.63 24.00
N THR A 253 -7.98 9.63 23.63
CA THR A 253 -8.56 8.72 22.64
C THR A 253 -8.99 9.52 21.43
N GLN A 254 -8.60 9.09 20.25
CA GLN A 254 -8.93 9.77 19.00
C GLN A 254 -9.61 8.82 18.02
N THR A 255 -10.75 9.26 17.51
CA THR A 255 -11.44 8.59 16.40
C THR A 255 -11.47 9.52 15.21
N ASN A 256 -10.82 9.10 14.13
CA ASN A 256 -10.90 9.79 12.86
C ASN A 256 -11.84 9.05 11.92
N SER A 257 -12.62 9.82 11.15
CA SER A 257 -13.47 9.29 10.10
C SER A 257 -13.43 10.23 8.91
N ARG A 258 -13.08 9.70 7.75
CA ARG A 258 -13.03 10.47 6.50
C ARG A 258 -13.82 9.75 5.43
N ARG A 259 -14.73 10.45 4.83
CA ARG A 259 -15.40 10.03 3.60
C ARG A 259 -14.75 10.77 2.43
N ARG A 260 -14.44 10.05 1.37
CA ARG A 260 -14.18 10.69 0.07
C ARG A 260 -15.52 10.94 -0.62
N ASP A 261 -15.49 11.73 -1.67
CA ASP A 261 -16.69 11.97 -2.47
C ASP A 261 -17.22 10.62 -2.96
N TRP A 262 -18.42 10.31 -2.52
CA TRP A 262 -19.13 9.08 -2.90
C TRP A 262 -19.93 9.31 -4.17
N GLN A 263 -20.21 8.23 -4.90
CA GLN A 263 -21.07 8.26 -6.08
C GLN A 263 -20.60 9.27 -7.14
N VAL A 264 -19.29 9.44 -7.28
CA VAL A 264 -18.72 10.29 -8.33
C VAL A 264 -18.82 9.57 -9.67
N PHE A 265 -19.65 10.13 -10.54
CA PHE A 265 -19.71 9.70 -11.93
C PHE A 265 -18.59 10.35 -12.71
N ARG A 266 -17.89 9.53 -13.51
CA ARG A 266 -16.86 10.00 -14.43
C ARG A 266 -17.16 9.48 -15.81
N LEU A 267 -17.15 10.39 -16.78
CA LEU A 267 -17.27 10.07 -18.19
C LEU A 267 -15.93 10.32 -18.86
N ASN A 268 -15.32 9.24 -19.36
CA ASN A 268 -14.06 9.31 -20.08
C ASN A 268 -14.27 8.99 -21.54
N PHE A 269 -13.86 9.90 -22.42
CA PHE A 269 -13.75 9.66 -23.86
C PHE A 269 -12.28 9.44 -24.21
N SER A 270 -11.99 8.39 -24.98
CA SER A 270 -10.65 8.12 -25.49
C SER A 270 -10.72 7.81 -26.98
N TYR A 271 -9.85 8.47 -27.74
CA TYR A 271 -9.69 8.20 -29.16
C TYR A 271 -8.22 7.92 -29.47
N ARG A 272 -7.98 6.80 -30.18
CA ARG A 272 -6.64 6.40 -30.62
C ARG A 272 -6.46 6.77 -32.09
N PHE A 273 -5.50 7.63 -32.37
CA PHE A 273 -5.09 7.99 -33.73
C PHE A 273 -3.68 7.49 -34.01
N GLY A 274 -3.38 7.28 -35.30
CA GLY A 274 -2.12 6.69 -35.74
C GLY A 274 -2.17 5.16 -35.87
N LYS A 275 -1.11 4.59 -36.40
CA LYS A 275 -0.88 3.14 -36.43
C LYS A 275 -0.05 2.76 -35.22
N VAL A 276 -0.53 1.79 -34.43
CA VAL A 276 0.27 1.20 -33.37
C VAL A 276 1.23 0.21 -34.03
N ASP A 277 2.45 0.59 -34.22
CA ASP A 277 3.50 -0.33 -34.63
C ASP A 277 3.98 -1.12 -33.43
N ALA A 278 3.54 -2.38 -33.35
CA ALA A 278 3.90 -3.29 -32.26
C ALA A 278 5.44 -3.57 -32.22
N THR A 279 6.17 -3.20 -33.28
CA THR A 279 7.64 -3.41 -33.34
C THR A 279 8.41 -2.37 -32.55
N ILE A 280 7.84 -1.17 -32.31
CA ILE A 280 8.48 -0.09 -31.55
C ILE A 280 8.72 -0.50 -30.08
N PHE A 281 7.90 -1.41 -29.54
CA PHE A 281 7.98 -1.89 -28.15
C PHE A 281 8.63 -3.28 -28.00
N LYS A 282 9.05 -3.90 -29.11
CA LYS A 282 9.89 -5.10 -29.00
C LYS A 282 11.25 -4.67 -28.42
N ARG A 283 11.51 -5.03 -27.18
CA ARG A 283 12.84 -4.93 -26.59
C ARG A 283 13.82 -5.58 -27.55
N LYS A 284 14.73 -4.81 -28.13
CA LYS A 284 15.86 -5.33 -28.87
C LYS A 284 16.58 -6.30 -27.92
N ASN A 285 16.62 -7.57 -28.28
CA ASN A 285 17.34 -8.58 -27.50
C ASN A 285 18.83 -8.21 -27.58
N THR A 286 19.36 -7.57 -26.55
CA THR A 286 20.77 -7.17 -26.46
C THR A 286 21.73 -8.34 -26.23
N LYS A 287 21.20 -9.58 -26.26
CA LYS A 287 22.07 -10.78 -26.18
C LYS A 287 22.86 -11.10 -27.45
N SER A 288 22.52 -10.53 -28.60
CA SER A 288 23.31 -10.76 -29.84
C SER A 288 24.57 -9.88 -29.96
N GLY A 289 24.83 -8.99 -29.00
CA GLY A 289 26.04 -8.15 -28.99
C GLY A 289 27.21 -8.71 -28.17
N MET A 290 26.99 -9.78 -27.39
CA MET A 290 28.04 -10.38 -26.56
C MET A 290 28.77 -11.55 -27.25
N ASP A 291 28.13 -12.22 -28.21
CA ASP A 291 28.80 -13.32 -28.95
C ASP A 291 29.86 -12.81 -29.94
N GLY A 292 29.77 -11.57 -30.42
CA GLY A 292 30.76 -10.94 -31.28
C GLY A 292 32.04 -10.43 -30.58
N MET A 293 32.04 -10.31 -29.25
CA MET A 293 33.21 -9.90 -28.47
C MET A 293 34.09 -11.09 -28.01
N GLN A 294 33.55 -12.29 -28.04
CA GLN A 294 34.31 -13.47 -27.60
C GLN A 294 35.15 -14.11 -28.72
N GLU A 295 34.79 -13.88 -29.99
CA GLU A 295 35.61 -14.32 -31.14
C GLU A 295 36.81 -13.39 -31.43
N GLY A 296 36.79 -12.13 -30.99
CA GLY A 296 37.88 -11.17 -31.16
C GLY A 296 39.05 -11.33 -30.19
N MET A 297 38.92 -12.14 -29.12
CA MET A 297 40.00 -12.35 -28.12
C MET A 297 40.77 -13.67 -28.27
N GLN A 298 40.49 -14.46 -29.30
CA GLN A 298 41.29 -15.69 -29.58
C GLN A 298 42.25 -15.60 -30.77
N MET A 299 42.47 -14.40 -31.33
CA MET A 299 43.49 -14.15 -32.33
C MET A 299 44.39 -12.99 -31.88
N GLN A 300 45.18 -13.21 -30.88
CA GLN A 300 46.52 -12.58 -30.72
C GLN A 300 47.37 -13.48 -29.83
#